data_e740b3e862a77687bb1e6146a06c882f
#
_entry.id   e740b3e862a77687bb1e6146a06c882f
#
_cell.length_a   1.000
_cell.length_b   1.000
_cell.length_c   1.000
_cell.angle_alpha   90.00
_cell.angle_beta   90.00
_cell.angle_gamma   90.00
#
_symmetry.space_group_name_H-M   'P 1'
#
loop_
_entity.id
_entity.type
_entity.pdbx_description
1 polymer ?
#
loop_
_entity_poly.entity_id
_entity_poly.type
_entity_poly.pdbx_seq_one_letter_code
_entity_poly.pdbx_strand_id
1 'polypeptide(L)'
;METQFDNKPKKLEPLGNGLYLYVFNIEECINTSEYREVRHYWKADTVKVYAPLSSNKILKAVLEEYYGQDKELKLINDYNSVMAGMILEEDKETIINRYQDFLAKRLALKRQVEEDCKELSIK
;
A
#
# COMPACT_ATOMS: atom_id res chain seq x y z
N MET A 1 1.87 6.97 -1.05
CA MET A 1 2.47 7.98 -1.96
C MET A 1 3.91 7.60 -2.27
N GLU A 2 4.27 7.55 -3.52
CA GLU A 2 5.65 7.24 -3.92
C GLU A 2 6.56 8.41 -3.61
N THR A 3 7.68 8.14 -2.95
CA THR A 3 8.67 9.15 -2.55
C THR A 3 10.07 8.69 -2.96
N GLN A 4 10.92 9.63 -3.33
CA GLN A 4 12.32 9.37 -3.68
C GLN A 4 13.24 9.77 -2.52
N PHE A 5 14.28 8.99 -2.31
CA PHE A 5 15.26 9.21 -1.25
C PHE A 5 16.68 9.10 -1.83
N ASP A 6 17.58 9.95 -1.37
CA ASP A 6 18.99 9.89 -1.77
C ASP A 6 19.70 8.70 -1.12
N ASN A 7 19.30 8.34 0.10
CA ASN A 7 19.84 7.20 0.85
C ASN A 7 18.71 6.20 1.13
N LYS A 8 19.07 4.95 1.43
CA LYS A 8 18.07 3.93 1.78
C LYS A 8 17.25 4.38 2.98
N PRO A 9 15.91 4.53 2.82
CA PRO A 9 15.06 4.96 3.91
C PRO A 9 14.88 3.85 4.96
N LYS A 10 14.59 4.24 6.19
CA LYS A 10 14.16 3.32 7.24
C LYS A 10 12.68 3.00 7.05
N LYS A 11 12.26 1.80 7.46
CA LYS A 11 10.86 1.36 7.38
C LYS A 11 9.93 2.21 8.24
N LEU A 12 10.43 2.78 9.32
CA LEU A 12 9.66 3.65 10.20
C LEU A 12 10.52 4.84 10.60
N GLU A 13 9.99 6.05 10.38
CA GLU A 13 10.71 7.27 10.70
C GLU A 13 9.82 8.22 11.49
N PRO A 14 10.27 8.68 12.68
CA PRO A 14 9.50 9.65 13.46
C PRO A 14 9.55 11.04 12.80
N LEU A 15 8.38 11.66 12.68
CA LEU A 15 8.24 13.00 12.09
C LEU A 15 8.01 14.08 13.17
N GLY A 16 7.90 13.69 14.44
CA GLY A 16 7.59 14.58 15.54
C GLY A 16 6.09 14.64 15.87
N ASN A 17 5.76 15.09 17.08
CA ASN A 17 4.38 15.22 17.57
C ASN A 17 3.56 13.92 17.51
N GLY A 18 4.21 12.77 17.69
CA GLY A 18 3.53 11.48 17.63
C GLY A 18 3.20 11.00 16.23
N LEU A 19 3.68 11.68 15.20
CA LEU A 19 3.50 11.29 13.80
C LEU A 19 4.70 10.48 13.33
N TYR A 20 4.41 9.38 12.61
CA TYR A 20 5.42 8.50 12.04
C TYR A 20 5.18 8.30 10.56
N LEU A 21 6.27 8.14 9.82
CA LEU A 21 6.24 7.77 8.42
C LEU A 21 6.57 6.28 8.31
N TYR A 22 5.61 5.49 7.80
CA TYR A 22 5.83 4.10 7.45
C TYR A 22 6.25 4.02 6.00
N VAL A 23 7.39 3.40 5.73
CA VAL A 23 8.01 3.31 4.41
C VAL A 23 8.07 1.85 3.98
N PHE A 24 7.53 1.55 2.81
CA PHE A 24 7.44 0.18 2.31
C PHE A 24 7.64 0.15 0.79
N ASN A 25 7.76 -1.05 0.22
CA ASN A 25 8.11 -1.23 -1.20
C ASN A 25 9.38 -0.48 -1.59
N ILE A 26 10.41 -0.62 -0.74
CA ILE A 26 11.69 0.07 -0.90
C ILE A 26 12.46 -0.56 -2.07
N GLU A 27 12.81 0.26 -3.05
CA GLU A 27 13.48 -0.18 -4.27
C GLU A 27 14.68 0.73 -4.58
N GLU A 28 15.83 0.11 -4.86
CA GLU A 28 17.01 0.85 -5.31
C GLU A 28 16.89 1.15 -6.80
N CYS A 29 17.14 2.40 -7.16
CA CYS A 29 17.04 2.87 -8.54
C CYS A 29 18.35 3.51 -8.99
N ILE A 30 18.62 3.38 -10.30
CA ILE A 30 19.78 3.99 -10.94
C ILE A 30 19.28 4.87 -12.07
N ASN A 31 19.70 6.14 -12.06
CA ASN A 31 19.40 7.07 -13.15
C ASN A 31 20.71 7.45 -13.84
N THR A 32 20.75 7.29 -15.16
CA THR A 32 21.90 7.69 -15.97
C THR A 32 21.55 8.97 -16.74
N SER A 33 22.23 10.08 -16.43
CA SER A 33 22.00 11.34 -17.14
C SER A 33 22.70 11.33 -18.50
N GLU A 34 22.34 12.28 -19.38
CA GLU A 34 22.96 12.48 -20.69
C GLU A 34 24.47 12.77 -20.59
N TYR A 35 24.92 13.25 -19.43
CA TYR A 35 26.33 13.56 -19.14
C TYR A 35 27.11 12.40 -18.53
N ARG A 36 26.55 11.18 -18.59
CA ARG A 36 27.12 9.94 -18.03
C ARG A 36 27.32 9.96 -16.53
N GLU A 37 26.64 10.85 -15.81
CA GLU A 37 26.58 10.79 -14.36
C GLU A 37 25.57 9.73 -13.94
N VAL A 38 26.02 8.78 -13.13
CA VAL A 38 25.15 7.75 -12.56
C VAL A 38 24.68 8.23 -11.19
N ARG A 39 23.37 8.42 -11.03
CA ARG A 39 22.78 8.76 -9.75
C ARG A 39 22.05 7.55 -9.17
N HIS A 40 22.49 7.14 -7.98
CA HIS A 40 21.79 6.13 -7.19
C HIS A 40 20.76 6.82 -6.30
N TYR A 41 19.55 6.30 -6.29
CA TYR A 41 18.49 6.80 -5.42
C TYR A 41 17.56 5.64 -5.04
N TRP A 42 16.66 5.90 -4.10
CA TRP A 42 15.71 4.91 -3.62
C TRP A 42 14.30 5.42 -3.84
N LYS A 43 13.41 4.53 -4.25
CA LYS A 43 11.97 4.79 -4.29
C LYS A 43 11.29 3.96 -3.23
N ALA A 44 10.24 4.49 -2.65
CA ALA A 44 9.41 3.76 -1.71
C ALA A 44 8.03 4.39 -1.64
N ASP A 45 7.06 3.59 -1.22
CA ASP A 45 5.74 4.10 -0.86
C ASP A 45 5.75 4.51 0.60
N THR A 46 5.04 5.59 0.92
CA THR A 46 4.99 6.13 2.28
C THR A 46 3.57 6.41 2.71
N VAL A 47 3.27 6.15 3.99
CA VAL A 47 2.03 6.58 4.64
C VAL A 47 2.35 7.16 6.00
N LYS A 48 1.52 8.11 6.45
CA LYS A 48 1.66 8.74 7.76
C LYS A 48 0.73 8.07 8.76
N VAL A 49 1.25 7.76 9.94
CA VAL A 49 0.49 7.12 11.01
C VAL A 49 0.79 7.81 12.33
N TYR A 50 -0.25 8.06 13.12
CA TYR A 50 -0.10 8.65 14.46
C TYR A 50 0.08 7.59 15.54
N ALA A 51 0.89 7.92 16.55
CA ALA A 51 1.02 7.07 17.73
C ALA A 51 -0.31 7.03 18.53
N PRO A 52 -0.63 5.95 19.24
CA PRO A 52 0.17 4.73 19.39
C PRO A 52 0.14 3.87 18.13
N LEU A 53 1.27 3.25 17.81
CA LEU A 53 1.39 2.43 16.60
C LEU A 53 0.88 1.00 16.85
N SER A 54 0.17 0.46 15.84
CA SER A 54 -0.25 -0.94 15.80
C SER A 54 -0.26 -1.43 14.36
N SER A 55 -0.15 -2.74 14.17
CA SER A 55 -0.18 -3.32 12.82
C SER A 55 -1.51 -3.01 12.11
N ASN A 56 -2.63 -3.07 12.83
CA ASN A 56 -3.94 -2.75 12.26
C ASN A 56 -4.03 -1.29 11.80
N LYS A 57 -3.48 -0.38 12.57
CA LYS A 57 -3.48 1.06 12.27
C LYS A 57 -2.63 1.37 11.03
N ILE A 58 -1.46 0.75 10.94
CA ILE A 58 -0.57 0.88 9.79
C ILE A 58 -1.23 0.27 8.55
N LEU A 59 -1.80 -0.93 8.67
CA LEU A 59 -2.50 -1.59 7.56
C LEU A 59 -3.66 -0.74 7.05
N LYS A 60 -4.44 -0.17 7.94
CA LYS A 60 -5.55 0.72 7.58
C LYS A 60 -5.06 1.92 6.77
N ALA A 61 -3.98 2.55 7.19
CA ALA A 61 -3.39 3.69 6.49
C ALA A 61 -2.89 3.29 5.09
N VAL A 62 -2.23 2.14 4.97
CA VAL A 62 -1.75 1.60 3.69
C VAL A 62 -2.91 1.31 2.74
N LEU A 63 -3.94 0.63 3.22
CA LEU A 63 -5.11 0.30 2.40
C LEU A 63 -5.86 1.55 1.95
N GLU A 64 -5.96 2.56 2.80
CA GLU A 64 -6.61 3.83 2.46
C GLU A 64 -5.85 4.57 1.35
N GLU A 65 -4.53 4.51 1.34
CA GLU A 65 -3.70 5.11 0.28
C GLU A 65 -3.95 4.44 -1.08
N TYR A 66 -4.09 3.11 -1.12
CA TYR A 66 -4.29 2.38 -2.37
C TYR A 66 -5.73 2.34 -2.84
N TYR A 67 -6.68 2.21 -1.94
CA TYR A 67 -8.07 1.96 -2.31
C TYR A 67 -9.05 3.02 -1.84
N GLY A 68 -8.78 3.78 -0.81
CA GLY A 68 -9.78 4.65 -0.23
C GLY A 68 -11.07 3.91 0.13
N GLN A 69 -11.82 4.42 1.08
CA GLN A 69 -13.04 3.77 1.57
C GLN A 69 -14.09 3.59 0.48
N ASP A 70 -14.33 4.59 -0.35
CA ASP A 70 -15.34 4.56 -1.41
C ASP A 70 -14.99 3.53 -2.48
N LYS A 71 -13.73 3.41 -2.85
CA LYS A 71 -13.26 2.46 -3.87
C LYS A 71 -13.40 1.02 -3.38
N GLU A 72 -13.07 0.77 -2.12
CA GLU A 72 -13.22 -0.54 -1.48
C GLU A 72 -14.69 -0.95 -1.42
N LEU A 73 -15.57 -0.04 -0.98
CA LEU A 73 -17.02 -0.29 -0.93
C LEU A 73 -17.59 -0.58 -2.31
N LYS A 74 -17.14 0.14 -3.33
CA LYS A 74 -17.59 -0.11 -4.71
C LYS A 74 -17.23 -1.50 -5.18
N LEU A 75 -16.00 -1.95 -4.92
CA LEU A 75 -15.54 -3.30 -5.29
C LEU A 75 -16.39 -4.37 -4.60
N ILE A 76 -16.68 -4.21 -3.31
CA ILE A 76 -17.49 -5.13 -2.53
C ILE A 76 -18.93 -5.14 -3.03
N ASN A 77 -19.52 -3.97 -3.25
CA ASN A 77 -20.90 -3.85 -3.71
C ASN A 77 -21.08 -4.43 -5.12
N ASP A 78 -20.14 -4.19 -6.02
CA ASP A 78 -20.17 -4.76 -7.37
C ASP A 78 -20.13 -6.28 -7.32
N TYR A 79 -19.24 -6.84 -6.48
CA TYR A 79 -19.15 -8.29 -6.30
C TYR A 79 -20.43 -8.88 -5.71
N ASN A 80 -21.00 -8.24 -4.70
CA ASN A 80 -22.26 -8.68 -4.09
C ASN A 80 -23.41 -8.64 -5.09
N SER A 81 -23.43 -7.65 -5.98
CA SER A 81 -24.42 -7.54 -7.05
C SER A 81 -24.32 -8.71 -8.04
N VAL A 82 -23.10 -9.14 -8.36
CA VAL A 82 -22.88 -10.33 -9.19
C VAL A 82 -23.43 -11.58 -8.50
N MET A 83 -23.13 -11.75 -7.21
CA MET A 83 -23.59 -12.91 -6.44
C MET A 83 -25.11 -12.93 -6.31
N ALA A 84 -25.75 -11.76 -6.27
CA ALA A 84 -27.22 -11.63 -6.24
C ALA A 84 -27.87 -11.75 -7.62
N GLY A 85 -27.10 -11.93 -8.70
CA GLY A 85 -27.64 -12.06 -10.05
C GLY A 85 -28.17 -10.77 -10.66
N MET A 86 -27.76 -9.62 -10.13
CA MET A 86 -28.25 -8.30 -10.56
C MET A 86 -27.42 -7.66 -11.67
N ILE A 87 -26.36 -8.30 -12.13
CA ILE A 87 -25.41 -7.77 -13.12
C ILE A 87 -25.54 -8.55 -14.43
N LEU A 88 -25.39 -7.85 -15.56
CA LEU A 88 -25.35 -8.46 -16.88
C LEU A 88 -24.16 -9.45 -16.98
N GLU A 89 -24.39 -10.57 -17.67
CA GLU A 89 -23.40 -11.63 -17.80
C GLU A 89 -22.07 -11.17 -18.41
N GLU A 90 -22.10 -10.18 -19.28
CA GLU A 90 -20.94 -9.57 -19.93
C GLU A 90 -19.97 -8.94 -18.93
N ASP A 91 -20.49 -8.42 -17.82
CA ASP A 91 -19.69 -7.70 -16.82
C ASP A 91 -19.25 -8.57 -15.64
N LYS A 92 -19.85 -9.76 -15.49
CA LYS A 92 -19.57 -10.67 -14.36
C LYS A 92 -18.10 -11.00 -14.20
N GLU A 93 -17.47 -11.45 -15.27
CA GLU A 93 -16.08 -11.90 -15.25
C GLU A 93 -15.14 -10.75 -14.86
N THR A 94 -15.35 -9.58 -15.45
CA THR A 94 -14.56 -8.39 -15.15
C THR A 94 -14.66 -8.00 -13.67
N ILE A 95 -15.88 -8.01 -13.13
CA ILE A 95 -16.14 -7.66 -11.72
C ILE A 95 -15.51 -8.68 -10.78
N ILE A 96 -15.69 -9.97 -11.06
CA ILE A 96 -15.10 -11.05 -10.25
C ILE A 96 -13.58 -10.94 -10.25
N ASN A 97 -12.96 -10.72 -11.42
CA ASN A 97 -11.51 -10.59 -11.54
C ASN A 97 -10.98 -9.37 -10.76
N ARG A 98 -11.65 -8.24 -10.84
CA ARG A 98 -11.28 -7.03 -10.07
C ARG A 98 -11.35 -7.29 -8.57
N TYR A 99 -12.37 -7.98 -8.11
CA TYR A 99 -12.53 -8.29 -6.70
C TYR A 99 -11.45 -9.28 -6.22
N GLN A 100 -11.14 -10.30 -7.02
CA GLN A 100 -10.08 -11.26 -6.71
C GLN A 100 -8.70 -10.58 -6.65
N ASP A 101 -8.40 -9.69 -7.60
CA ASP A 101 -7.16 -8.92 -7.61
C ASP A 101 -7.05 -8.02 -6.38
N PHE A 102 -8.16 -7.39 -6.00
CA PHE A 102 -8.24 -6.58 -4.78
C PHE A 102 -7.93 -7.41 -3.53
N LEU A 103 -8.57 -8.58 -3.39
CA LEU A 103 -8.34 -9.46 -2.24
C LEU A 103 -6.88 -9.95 -2.18
N ALA A 104 -6.32 -10.32 -3.32
CA ALA A 104 -4.93 -10.78 -3.40
C ALA A 104 -3.95 -9.69 -3.00
N LYS A 105 -4.14 -8.47 -3.50
CA LYS A 105 -3.30 -7.33 -3.16
C LYS A 105 -3.46 -6.92 -1.69
N ARG A 106 -4.69 -6.94 -1.19
CA ARG A 106 -4.97 -6.65 0.22
C ARG A 106 -4.24 -7.64 1.14
N LEU A 107 -4.27 -8.92 0.80
CA LEU A 107 -3.58 -9.96 1.55
C LEU A 107 -2.06 -9.77 1.52
N ALA A 108 -1.51 -9.44 0.35
CA ALA A 108 -0.08 -9.17 0.21
C ALA A 108 0.36 -7.98 1.05
N LEU A 109 -0.40 -6.90 1.04
CA LEU A 109 -0.15 -5.71 1.87
C LEU A 109 -0.25 -6.02 3.36
N LYS A 110 -1.23 -6.83 3.77
CA LYS A 110 -1.38 -7.27 5.16
C LYS A 110 -0.16 -8.04 5.62
N ARG A 111 0.32 -8.98 4.83
CA ARG A 111 1.51 -9.78 5.15
C ARG A 111 2.76 -8.91 5.24
N GLN A 112 2.92 -7.97 4.32
CA GLN A 112 4.03 -7.01 4.32
C GLN A 112 4.05 -6.19 5.61
N VAL A 113 2.90 -5.62 5.99
CA VAL A 113 2.77 -4.82 7.20
C VAL A 113 3.04 -5.65 8.45
N GLU A 114 2.50 -6.87 8.52
CA GLU A 114 2.71 -7.77 9.66
C GLU A 114 4.18 -8.14 9.83
N GLU A 115 4.89 -8.44 8.74
CA GLU A 115 6.33 -8.71 8.75
C GLU A 115 7.13 -7.51 9.22
N ASP A 116 6.85 -6.33 8.68
CA ASP A 116 7.54 -5.10 9.04
C ASP A 116 7.29 -4.73 10.51
N CYS A 117 6.06 -4.88 10.99
CA CYS A 117 5.72 -4.64 12.39
C CYS A 117 6.44 -5.60 13.33
N LYS A 118 6.60 -6.85 12.92
CA LYS A 118 7.34 -7.85 13.67
C LYS A 118 8.81 -7.46 13.80
N GLU A 119 9.42 -7.04 12.71
CA GLU A 119 10.81 -6.55 12.67
C GLU A 119 10.99 -5.29 13.52
N LEU A 120 10.00 -4.39 13.52
CA LEU A 120 10.04 -3.13 14.25
C LEU A 120 9.51 -3.24 15.69
N SER A 121 9.12 -4.43 16.13
CA SER A 121 8.53 -4.69 17.46
C SER A 121 7.24 -3.90 17.70
N ILE A 122 6.42 -3.76 16.68
CA ILE A 122 5.10 -3.11 16.75
C ILE A 122 4.04 -4.21 16.84
N LYS A 123 3.11 -4.05 17.74
CA LYS A 123 1.95 -4.97 17.89
C LYS A 123 0.82 -4.62 16.89
#